data_ac36232255a41cfc50d73c8d04156afa
#
_entry.id   ac36232255a41cfc50d73c8d04156afa
#
_cell.length_a   1.000
_cell.length_b   1.000
_cell.length_c   1.000
_cell.angle_alpha   90.00
_cell.angle_beta   90.00
_cell.angle_gamma   90.00
#
_symmetry.space_group_name_H-M   'P 1'
#
loop_
_entity.id
_entity.type
_entity.pdbx_description
1 polymer ?
#
loop_
_entity_poly.entity_id
_entity_poly.type
_entity_poly.pdbx_seq_one_letter_code
_entity_poly.pdbx_strand_id
1 'polypeptide(L)'
;MQRQTKRYGWIPDLPDHRDHLYAAPVTVLKALPTEVDLRDQCPKVYDQGELGSCTANAIAGAIEFDQLKQKMDPTFTPSRLFIYYNERVRMGPSYVGVDSGAQLRDGVKSVAQQGAPPETLWPYDVNRFTQQPPAAAYTEAAKHKASSYQRVARSLGQMRGCLAAGFPFVFGFTVYESFEGADVAETGRVLMPSAGEQVLGGHAVLAVGYNDPQQRFVVRNSWGEQWGEAGYFTMPYEYLTSPDLSDDFWTIRLVS
;
A
#
# COMPACT_ATOMS: atom_id res chain seq x y z
N MET A 1 -9.12 11.99 -15.70
CA MET A 1 -9.37 12.93 -14.57
C MET A 1 -8.05 13.52 -14.16
N GLN A 2 -7.92 14.81 -13.91
CA GLN A 2 -6.64 15.40 -13.50
C GLN A 2 -6.30 14.93 -12.06
N ARG A 3 -5.04 14.61 -11.81
CA ARG A 3 -4.55 14.21 -10.50
C ARG A 3 -4.88 15.25 -9.43
N GLN A 4 -5.37 14.81 -8.27
CA GLN A 4 -5.62 15.67 -7.11
C GLN A 4 -4.45 15.67 -6.11
N THR A 5 -3.63 14.64 -6.10
CA THR A 5 -2.48 14.52 -5.18
C THR A 5 -1.38 15.51 -5.58
N LYS A 6 -1.04 16.43 -4.67
CA LYS A 6 0.01 17.44 -4.90
C LYS A 6 1.42 16.90 -4.65
N ARG A 7 1.56 15.84 -3.88
CA ARG A 7 2.85 15.24 -3.52
C ARG A 7 2.78 13.73 -3.54
N TYR A 8 3.84 13.12 -4.01
CA TYR A 8 4.11 11.71 -3.81
C TYR A 8 4.70 11.51 -2.42
N GLY A 9 4.21 10.49 -1.70
CA GLY A 9 4.46 10.35 -0.26
C GLY A 9 5.26 9.11 0.12
N TRP A 10 5.70 8.28 -0.83
CA TRP A 10 6.57 7.17 -0.49
C TRP A 10 8.04 7.62 -0.43
N ILE A 11 8.69 7.34 0.71
CA ILE A 11 10.12 7.49 0.94
C ILE A 11 10.68 6.08 1.07
N PRO A 12 11.70 5.68 0.29
CA PRO A 12 12.30 4.35 0.39
C PRO A 12 12.80 4.04 1.80
N ASP A 13 12.57 2.80 2.24
CA ASP A 13 13.05 2.29 3.51
C ASP A 13 14.58 2.21 3.50
N LEU A 14 15.22 2.57 4.61
CA LEU A 14 16.64 2.28 4.78
C LEU A 14 16.84 0.76 4.94
N PRO A 15 17.92 0.17 4.39
CA PRO A 15 18.19 -1.26 4.57
C PRO A 15 18.24 -1.66 6.05
N ASP A 16 17.50 -2.73 6.41
CA ASP A 16 17.53 -3.28 7.76
C ASP A 16 17.51 -4.82 7.70
N HIS A 17 18.61 -5.45 8.10
CA HIS A 17 18.75 -6.91 8.08
C HIS A 17 17.90 -7.63 9.14
N ARG A 18 17.23 -6.91 10.03
CA ARG A 18 16.29 -7.46 11.03
C ARG A 18 14.89 -7.65 10.48
N ASP A 19 14.61 -7.21 9.25
CA ASP A 19 13.31 -7.41 8.62
C ASP A 19 13.03 -8.90 8.45
N HIS A 20 11.89 -9.35 8.96
CA HIS A 20 11.44 -10.71 8.77
C HIS A 20 11.01 -10.93 7.32
N LEU A 21 11.66 -11.88 6.66
CA LEU A 21 11.34 -12.19 5.27
C LEU A 21 10.12 -13.11 5.17
N TYR A 22 9.24 -12.78 4.24
CA TYR A 22 8.15 -13.65 3.83
C TYR A 22 8.70 -14.79 2.95
N ALA A 23 8.24 -16.00 3.22
CA ALA A 23 8.47 -17.16 2.38
C ALA A 23 7.12 -17.73 1.93
N ALA A 24 6.85 -17.68 0.63
CA ALA A 24 5.64 -18.30 0.10
C ALA A 24 5.66 -19.82 0.35
N PRO A 25 4.51 -20.42 0.71
CA PRO A 25 4.45 -21.86 0.95
C PRO A 25 4.94 -22.65 -0.27
N VAL A 26 5.78 -23.68 -0.02
CA VAL A 26 6.37 -24.50 -1.09
C VAL A 26 5.29 -25.16 -1.97
N THR A 27 4.17 -25.55 -1.35
CA THR A 27 3.01 -26.10 -2.07
C THR A 27 2.40 -25.12 -3.05
N VAL A 28 2.32 -23.84 -2.68
CA VAL A 28 1.85 -22.75 -3.55
C VAL A 28 2.84 -22.50 -4.70
N LEU A 29 4.15 -22.43 -4.38
CA LEU A 29 5.19 -22.19 -5.40
C LEU A 29 5.29 -23.31 -6.44
N LYS A 30 4.96 -24.55 -6.06
CA LYS A 30 4.96 -25.69 -7.00
C LYS A 30 3.77 -25.71 -7.96
N ALA A 31 2.71 -24.98 -7.65
CA ALA A 31 1.46 -24.98 -8.42
C ALA A 31 0.87 -23.56 -8.49
N LEU A 32 1.71 -22.58 -8.89
CA LEU A 32 1.24 -21.21 -9.07
C LEU A 32 0.18 -21.18 -10.19
N PRO A 33 -1.00 -20.63 -9.92
CA PRO A 33 -1.97 -20.37 -10.98
C PRO A 33 -1.41 -19.35 -11.96
N THR A 34 -1.91 -19.36 -13.19
CA THR A 34 -1.51 -18.40 -14.22
C THR A 34 -2.09 -17.01 -13.99
N GLU A 35 -3.09 -16.91 -13.13
CA GLU A 35 -3.76 -15.67 -12.78
C GLU A 35 -4.28 -15.71 -11.35
N VAL A 36 -4.16 -14.60 -10.65
CA VAL A 36 -4.77 -14.34 -9.34
C VAL A 36 -5.38 -12.94 -9.37
N ASP A 37 -6.63 -12.83 -8.96
CA ASP A 37 -7.32 -11.54 -8.79
C ASP A 37 -8.04 -11.53 -7.44
N LEU A 38 -7.60 -10.63 -6.56
CA LEU A 38 -8.18 -10.47 -5.22
C LEU A 38 -9.09 -9.23 -5.12
N ARG A 39 -9.40 -8.55 -6.24
CA ARG A 39 -10.19 -7.30 -6.24
C ARG A 39 -11.55 -7.46 -5.57
N ASP A 40 -12.23 -8.58 -5.79
CA ASP A 40 -13.55 -8.86 -5.19
C ASP A 40 -13.53 -8.98 -3.66
N GLN A 41 -12.34 -9.16 -3.08
CA GLN A 41 -12.13 -9.23 -1.63
C GLN A 41 -11.61 -7.90 -1.06
N CYS A 42 -11.35 -6.91 -1.91
CA CYS A 42 -10.86 -5.61 -1.49
C CYS A 42 -11.98 -4.71 -0.99
N PRO A 43 -11.70 -3.82 -0.03
CA PRO A 43 -12.64 -2.76 0.32
C PRO A 43 -12.77 -1.75 -0.84
N LYS A 44 -13.72 -0.80 -0.72
CA LYS A 44 -13.82 0.32 -1.66
C LYS A 44 -12.47 1.03 -1.83
N VAL A 45 -12.17 1.47 -3.05
CA VAL A 45 -10.94 2.22 -3.33
C VAL A 45 -10.99 3.56 -2.61
N TYR A 46 -9.91 3.86 -1.87
CA TYR A 46 -9.78 5.13 -1.17
C TYR A 46 -9.39 6.27 -2.11
N ASP A 47 -9.68 7.48 -1.65
CA ASP A 47 -9.10 8.70 -2.21
C ASP A 47 -8.26 9.40 -1.13
N GLN A 48 -6.96 9.55 -1.38
CA GLN A 48 -6.04 10.24 -0.49
C GLN A 48 -6.07 11.77 -0.66
N GLY A 49 -6.73 12.27 -1.72
CA GLY A 49 -6.80 13.68 -2.03
C GLY A 49 -5.41 14.28 -2.28
N GLU A 50 -5.18 15.48 -1.74
CA GLU A 50 -3.94 16.23 -1.96
C GLU A 50 -2.79 15.85 -1.01
N LEU A 51 -3.04 14.98 -0.01
CA LEU A 51 -2.07 14.63 1.03
C LEU A 51 -1.12 13.52 0.55
N GLY A 52 0.17 13.64 0.84
CA GLY A 52 1.21 12.64 0.55
C GLY A 52 1.13 11.37 1.41
N SER A 53 -0.07 10.86 1.68
CA SER A 53 -0.36 9.75 2.61
C SER A 53 -0.56 8.40 1.93
N CYS A 54 0.03 8.19 0.75
CA CYS A 54 -0.14 6.95 -0.01
C CYS A 54 0.26 5.70 0.77
N THR A 55 1.32 5.77 1.60
CA THR A 55 1.77 4.69 2.49
C THR A 55 0.66 4.25 3.44
N ALA A 56 0.04 5.21 4.14
CA ALA A 56 -1.06 4.95 5.06
C ALA A 56 -2.31 4.41 4.34
N ASN A 57 -2.61 4.91 3.13
CA ASN A 57 -3.73 4.41 2.33
C ASN A 57 -3.50 2.96 1.87
N ALA A 58 -2.29 2.62 1.42
CA ALA A 58 -1.95 1.26 1.03
C ALA A 58 -2.01 0.29 2.22
N ILE A 59 -1.46 0.68 3.38
CA ILE A 59 -1.47 -0.12 4.62
C ILE A 59 -2.90 -0.31 5.13
N ALA A 60 -3.71 0.75 5.16
CA ALA A 60 -5.12 0.66 5.57
C ALA A 60 -5.90 -0.30 4.65
N GLY A 61 -5.66 -0.22 3.33
CA GLY A 61 -6.26 -1.14 2.37
C GLY A 61 -5.88 -2.61 2.61
N ALA A 62 -4.63 -2.88 2.99
CA ALA A 62 -4.19 -4.23 3.33
C ALA A 62 -4.83 -4.74 4.63
N ILE A 63 -4.98 -3.88 5.65
CA ILE A 63 -5.65 -4.22 6.92
C ILE A 63 -7.14 -4.50 6.70
N GLU A 64 -7.85 -3.62 6.01
CA GLU A 64 -9.29 -3.81 5.75
C GLU A 64 -9.54 -5.03 4.86
N PHE A 65 -8.66 -5.29 3.87
CA PHE A 65 -8.70 -6.54 3.10
C PHE A 65 -8.63 -7.77 4.02
N ASP A 66 -7.71 -7.77 4.98
CA ASP A 66 -7.53 -8.91 5.89
C ASP A 66 -8.73 -9.08 6.84
N GLN A 67 -9.34 -7.97 7.31
CA GLN A 67 -10.60 -8.00 8.07
C GLN A 67 -11.73 -8.68 7.26
N LEU A 68 -11.91 -8.27 5.99
CA LEU A 68 -12.93 -8.84 5.11
C LEU A 68 -12.67 -10.32 4.84
N LYS A 69 -11.43 -10.68 4.55
CA LYS A 69 -11.01 -12.06 4.31
C LYS A 69 -11.27 -12.97 5.53
N GLN A 70 -11.03 -12.47 6.72
CA GLN A 70 -11.25 -13.19 7.98
C GLN A 70 -12.72 -13.12 8.44
N LYS A 71 -13.59 -12.40 7.71
CA LYS A 71 -15.01 -12.19 8.07
C LYS A 71 -15.16 -11.63 9.48
N MET A 72 -14.30 -10.69 9.84
CA MET A 72 -14.40 -10.02 11.13
C MET A 72 -15.72 -9.21 11.21
N ASP A 73 -16.32 -9.17 12.39
CA ASP A 73 -17.53 -8.41 12.65
C ASP A 73 -17.37 -7.59 13.96
N PRO A 74 -17.46 -6.25 13.89
CA PRO A 74 -17.60 -5.44 12.67
C PRO A 74 -16.30 -5.31 11.88
N THR A 75 -16.40 -5.19 10.55
CA THR A 75 -15.34 -4.64 9.71
C THR A 75 -15.40 -3.12 9.74
N PHE A 76 -14.26 -2.48 9.57
CA PHE A 76 -14.18 -1.01 9.52
C PHE A 76 -13.02 -0.55 8.65
N THR A 77 -13.13 0.64 8.09
CA THR A 77 -12.02 1.31 7.45
C THR A 77 -11.02 1.79 8.51
N PRO A 78 -9.76 1.31 8.51
CA PRO A 78 -8.73 1.80 9.42
C PRO A 78 -8.45 3.29 9.19
N SER A 79 -8.30 4.06 10.26
CA SER A 79 -8.02 5.49 10.15
C SER A 79 -6.69 5.74 9.44
N ARG A 80 -6.76 6.12 8.17
CA ARG A 80 -5.61 6.43 7.33
C ARG A 80 -4.81 7.60 7.86
N LEU A 81 -5.50 8.60 8.42
CA LEU A 81 -4.84 9.76 9.01
C LEU A 81 -4.12 9.41 10.33
N PHE A 82 -4.65 8.47 11.11
CA PHE A 82 -3.97 7.93 12.29
C PHE A 82 -2.67 7.21 11.90
N ILE A 83 -2.75 6.35 10.89
CA ILE A 83 -1.58 5.64 10.37
C ILE A 83 -0.55 6.66 9.86
N TYR A 84 -0.96 7.63 9.02
CA TYR A 84 -0.08 8.64 8.45
C TYR A 84 0.60 9.53 9.50
N TYR A 85 -0.11 9.88 10.58
CA TYR A 85 0.48 10.61 11.69
C TYR A 85 1.58 9.79 12.39
N ASN A 86 1.27 8.53 12.74
CA ASN A 86 2.15 7.70 13.55
C ASN A 86 3.36 7.15 12.78
N GLU A 87 3.27 6.91 11.47
CA GLU A 87 4.45 6.56 10.67
C GLU A 87 5.45 7.73 10.63
N ARG A 88 4.97 8.98 10.52
CA ARG A 88 5.84 10.17 10.57
C ARG A 88 6.41 10.45 11.95
N VAL A 89 5.65 10.16 13.02
CA VAL A 89 6.19 10.20 14.40
C VAL A 89 7.39 9.25 14.55
N ARG A 90 7.32 8.08 13.95
CA ARG A 90 8.42 7.10 13.98
C ARG A 90 9.64 7.57 13.20
N MET A 91 9.44 8.25 12.09
CA MET A 91 10.53 8.86 11.31
C MET A 91 11.22 9.99 12.08
N GLY A 92 10.52 10.66 12.99
CA GLY A 92 11.06 11.71 13.85
C GLY A 92 10.22 12.99 13.92
N PRO A 93 10.46 13.85 14.92
CA PRO A 93 9.62 15.02 15.18
C PRO A 93 9.55 16.02 14.02
N SER A 94 10.60 16.15 13.22
CA SER A 94 10.65 17.06 12.07
C SER A 94 9.69 16.67 10.94
N TYR A 95 9.25 15.41 10.88
CA TYR A 95 8.35 14.91 9.85
C TYR A 95 6.87 15.16 10.16
N VAL A 96 6.51 15.33 11.45
CA VAL A 96 5.11 15.44 11.87
C VAL A 96 4.45 16.75 11.42
N GLY A 97 5.22 17.84 11.45
CA GLY A 97 4.74 19.19 11.13
C GLY A 97 4.60 19.49 9.63
N VAL A 98 5.02 18.59 8.76
CA VAL A 98 5.03 18.77 7.31
C VAL A 98 4.46 17.57 6.59
N ASP A 99 3.90 17.78 5.40
CA ASP A 99 3.48 16.68 4.52
C ASP A 99 4.72 16.08 3.83
N SER A 100 5.45 15.28 4.59
CA SER A 100 6.76 14.72 4.18
C SER A 100 6.63 13.45 3.34
N GLY A 101 5.46 12.79 3.36
CA GLY A 101 5.38 11.38 3.03
C GLY A 101 5.92 10.50 4.18
N ALA A 102 6.07 9.20 3.95
CA ALA A 102 6.56 8.28 4.96
C ALA A 102 7.22 7.02 4.36
N GLN A 103 7.89 6.25 5.23
CA GLN A 103 8.44 4.94 4.93
C GLN A 103 7.42 3.85 5.21
N LEU A 104 7.27 2.88 4.29
CA LEU A 104 6.35 1.75 4.48
C LEU A 104 6.70 0.92 5.73
N ARG A 105 7.99 0.72 6.02
CA ARG A 105 8.43 0.03 7.24
C ARG A 105 7.91 0.70 8.50
N ASP A 106 7.96 2.03 8.58
CA ASP A 106 7.47 2.74 9.75
C ASP A 106 5.96 2.65 9.88
N GLY A 107 5.25 2.63 8.77
CA GLY A 107 3.81 2.38 8.74
C GLY A 107 3.45 0.98 9.24
N VAL A 108 4.07 -0.09 8.70
CA VAL A 108 3.77 -1.47 9.15
C VAL A 108 4.18 -1.71 10.60
N LYS A 109 5.30 -1.12 11.06
CA LYS A 109 5.70 -1.14 12.48
C LYS A 109 4.71 -0.38 13.36
N SER A 110 4.17 0.75 12.88
CA SER A 110 3.16 1.53 13.62
C SER A 110 1.91 0.68 13.86
N VAL A 111 1.33 0.08 12.82
CA VAL A 111 0.12 -0.73 12.97
C VAL A 111 0.34 -2.03 13.74
N ALA A 112 1.55 -2.58 13.75
CA ALA A 112 1.89 -3.73 14.58
C ALA A 112 2.03 -3.38 16.07
N GLN A 113 2.56 -2.22 16.39
CA GLN A 113 2.79 -1.80 17.78
C GLN A 113 1.60 -1.09 18.40
N GLN A 114 0.98 -0.19 17.66
CA GLN A 114 -0.11 0.67 18.13
C GLN A 114 -1.48 0.21 17.66
N GLY A 115 -1.55 -0.47 16.51
CA GLY A 115 -2.80 -0.79 15.82
C GLY A 115 -3.29 0.36 14.94
N ALA A 116 -4.52 0.24 14.45
CA ALA A 116 -5.22 1.28 13.71
C ALA A 116 -6.69 1.32 14.15
N PRO A 117 -7.19 2.47 14.64
CA PRO A 117 -8.59 2.59 15.06
C PRO A 117 -9.51 2.72 13.83
N PRO A 118 -10.82 2.50 13.98
CA PRO A 118 -11.80 2.86 12.95
C PRO A 118 -11.69 4.35 12.54
N GLU A 119 -11.83 4.62 11.25
CA GLU A 119 -11.78 5.99 10.71
C GLU A 119 -12.90 6.88 11.28
N THR A 120 -13.98 6.30 11.80
CA THR A 120 -15.04 7.04 12.51
C THR A 120 -14.56 7.75 13.79
N LEU A 121 -13.47 7.24 14.42
CA LEU A 121 -12.89 7.87 15.62
C LEU A 121 -11.84 8.93 15.28
N TRP A 122 -11.20 8.82 14.14
CA TRP A 122 -10.25 9.80 13.63
C TRP A 122 -10.40 9.90 12.12
N PRO A 123 -11.38 10.71 11.66
CA PRO A 123 -11.72 10.83 10.23
C PRO A 123 -10.58 11.33 9.36
N TYR A 124 -10.60 10.94 8.09
CA TYR A 124 -9.65 11.37 7.09
C TYR A 124 -9.93 12.81 6.64
N ASP A 125 -9.47 13.76 7.46
CA ASP A 125 -9.49 15.19 7.16
C ASP A 125 -8.05 15.66 6.90
N VAL A 126 -7.73 15.96 5.64
CA VAL A 126 -6.38 16.34 5.20
C VAL A 126 -5.84 17.57 5.94
N ASN A 127 -6.71 18.46 6.46
CA ASN A 127 -6.29 19.65 7.21
C ASN A 127 -5.78 19.31 8.62
N ARG A 128 -6.01 18.10 9.10
CA ARG A 128 -5.64 17.63 10.43
C ARG A 128 -4.40 16.74 10.46
N PHE A 129 -3.70 16.61 9.35
CA PHE A 129 -2.57 15.67 9.24
C PHE A 129 -1.42 15.95 10.23
N THR A 130 -1.25 17.18 10.70
CA THR A 130 -0.26 17.55 11.72
C THR A 130 -0.75 17.39 13.15
N GLN A 131 -2.07 17.16 13.35
CA GLN A 131 -2.66 17.06 14.68
C GLN A 131 -2.48 15.66 15.22
N GLN A 132 -2.08 15.57 16.49
CA GLN A 132 -2.02 14.29 17.18
C GLN A 132 -3.44 13.72 17.36
N PRO A 133 -3.67 12.44 16.98
CA PRO A 133 -4.92 11.77 17.27
C PRO A 133 -5.25 11.77 18.78
N PRO A 134 -6.54 11.81 19.17
CA PRO A 134 -6.93 11.84 20.57
C PRO A 134 -6.62 10.51 21.28
N ALA A 135 -6.47 10.54 22.60
CA ALA A 135 -6.16 9.37 23.42
C ALA A 135 -7.15 8.21 23.21
N ALA A 136 -8.43 8.52 22.98
CA ALA A 136 -9.47 7.52 22.68
C ALA A 136 -9.15 6.73 21.38
N ALA A 137 -8.58 7.39 20.36
CA ALA A 137 -8.16 6.71 19.13
C ALA A 137 -7.03 5.71 19.40
N TYR A 138 -6.05 6.07 20.24
CA TYR A 138 -4.96 5.14 20.63
C TYR A 138 -5.48 3.98 21.47
N THR A 139 -6.42 4.22 22.38
CA THR A 139 -7.04 3.17 23.20
C THR A 139 -7.77 2.15 22.32
N GLU A 140 -8.49 2.61 21.30
CA GLU A 140 -9.19 1.72 20.37
C GLU A 140 -8.21 1.02 19.44
N ALA A 141 -7.22 1.76 18.88
CA ALA A 141 -6.19 1.20 18.01
C ALA A 141 -5.49 -0.01 18.62
N ALA A 142 -5.22 0.02 19.92
CA ALA A 142 -4.55 -1.06 20.66
C ALA A 142 -5.28 -2.42 20.58
N LYS A 143 -6.56 -2.43 20.25
CA LYS A 143 -7.38 -3.64 20.03
C LYS A 143 -7.24 -4.21 18.62
N HIS A 144 -6.70 -3.43 17.68
CA HIS A 144 -6.67 -3.72 16.24
C HIS A 144 -5.24 -3.69 15.70
N LYS A 145 -4.36 -4.46 16.31
CA LYS A 145 -2.95 -4.55 15.92
C LYS A 145 -2.76 -5.54 14.78
N ALA A 146 -1.89 -5.22 13.85
CA ALA A 146 -1.35 -6.22 12.95
C ALA A 146 -0.48 -7.20 13.76
N SER A 147 -0.75 -8.49 13.62
CA SER A 147 -0.03 -9.52 14.38
C SER A 147 1.31 -9.87 13.78
N SER A 148 1.42 -9.75 12.46
CA SER A 148 2.68 -9.93 11.76
C SER A 148 2.75 -9.07 10.51
N TYR A 149 3.95 -8.72 10.16
CA TYR A 149 4.30 -8.11 8.88
C TYR A 149 5.65 -8.71 8.44
N GLN A 150 5.77 -8.97 7.15
CA GLN A 150 6.96 -9.60 6.59
C GLN A 150 7.33 -8.93 5.26
N ARG A 151 8.63 -8.78 5.03
CA ARG A 151 9.15 -8.25 3.79
C ARG A 151 9.09 -9.33 2.70
N VAL A 152 8.40 -9.05 1.62
CA VAL A 152 8.38 -9.93 0.44
C VAL A 152 9.65 -9.67 -0.36
N ALA A 153 10.41 -10.73 -0.64
CA ALA A 153 11.63 -10.58 -1.43
C ALA A 153 11.32 -10.08 -2.84
N ARG A 154 12.20 -9.25 -3.41
CA ARG A 154 12.11 -8.80 -4.81
C ARG A 154 12.37 -9.99 -5.75
N SER A 155 11.41 -10.86 -5.83
CA SER A 155 11.42 -12.08 -6.64
C SER A 155 10.02 -12.32 -7.19
N LEU A 156 9.90 -12.46 -8.50
CA LEU A 156 8.61 -12.71 -9.15
C LEU A 156 7.90 -13.92 -8.53
N GLY A 157 8.64 -15.00 -8.22
CA GLY A 157 8.09 -16.18 -7.57
C GLY A 157 7.52 -15.90 -6.18
N GLN A 158 8.22 -15.11 -5.34
CA GLN A 158 7.75 -14.78 -3.99
C GLN A 158 6.55 -13.83 -4.02
N MET A 159 6.56 -12.83 -4.91
CA MET A 159 5.43 -11.90 -5.10
C MET A 159 4.18 -12.64 -5.57
N ARG A 160 4.30 -13.46 -6.63
CA ARG A 160 3.19 -14.29 -7.11
C ARG A 160 2.73 -15.28 -6.05
N GLY A 161 3.67 -15.92 -5.35
CA GLY A 161 3.37 -16.85 -4.26
C GLY A 161 2.61 -16.21 -3.11
N CYS A 162 2.89 -14.94 -2.76
CA CYS A 162 2.15 -14.18 -1.76
C CYS A 162 0.69 -13.98 -2.19
N LEU A 163 0.48 -13.51 -3.42
CA LEU A 163 -0.86 -13.31 -4.00
C LEU A 163 -1.61 -14.63 -4.17
N ALA A 164 -0.95 -15.68 -4.63
CA ALA A 164 -1.54 -17.01 -4.79
C ALA A 164 -1.88 -17.69 -3.46
N ALA A 165 -1.19 -17.34 -2.37
CA ALA A 165 -1.58 -17.70 -1.02
C ALA A 165 -2.81 -16.89 -0.52
N GLY A 166 -3.32 -15.99 -1.34
CA GLY A 166 -4.50 -15.16 -1.09
C GLY A 166 -4.21 -13.93 -0.24
N PHE A 167 -3.00 -13.37 -0.30
CA PHE A 167 -2.63 -12.18 0.46
C PHE A 167 -2.01 -11.10 -0.41
N PRO A 168 -2.50 -9.86 -0.30
CA PRO A 168 -1.90 -8.72 -0.95
C PRO A 168 -0.58 -8.32 -0.29
N PHE A 169 0.19 -7.48 -0.98
CA PHE A 169 1.35 -6.81 -0.40
C PHE A 169 1.39 -5.34 -0.82
N VAL A 170 1.76 -4.47 0.12
CA VAL A 170 2.05 -3.06 -0.17
C VAL A 170 3.45 -2.94 -0.75
N PHE A 171 3.68 -1.94 -1.60
CA PHE A 171 5.01 -1.65 -2.12
C PHE A 171 5.11 -0.19 -2.56
N GLY A 172 6.34 0.29 -2.65
CA GLY A 172 6.67 1.60 -3.19
C GLY A 172 7.24 1.49 -4.61
N PHE A 173 6.96 2.49 -5.45
CA PHE A 173 7.56 2.58 -6.77
C PHE A 173 7.86 4.03 -7.16
N THR A 174 8.84 4.19 -8.04
CA THR A 174 9.19 5.47 -8.64
C THR A 174 8.15 5.84 -9.70
N VAL A 175 7.59 7.03 -9.59
CA VAL A 175 6.61 7.56 -10.53
C VAL A 175 7.31 8.39 -11.58
N TYR A 176 7.05 8.08 -12.86
CA TYR A 176 7.48 8.83 -14.01
C TYR A 176 6.32 9.58 -14.65
N GLU A 177 6.60 10.56 -15.52
CA GLU A 177 5.58 11.41 -16.17
C GLU A 177 4.49 10.60 -16.87
N SER A 178 4.84 9.48 -17.51
CA SER A 178 3.89 8.60 -18.20
C SER A 178 2.80 8.04 -17.28
N PHE A 179 3.09 7.85 -15.99
CA PHE A 179 2.12 7.38 -15.01
C PHE A 179 0.97 8.39 -14.79
N GLU A 180 1.24 9.69 -14.95
CA GLU A 180 0.22 10.76 -14.87
C GLU A 180 -0.45 11.04 -16.22
N GLY A 181 -0.10 10.30 -17.26
CA GLY A 181 -0.70 10.44 -18.59
C GLY A 181 -2.20 10.14 -18.60
N ALA A 182 -2.92 10.79 -19.51
CA ALA A 182 -4.37 10.61 -19.67
C ALA A 182 -4.74 9.16 -19.96
N ASP A 183 -3.93 8.45 -20.75
CA ASP A 183 -4.16 7.03 -21.07
C ASP A 183 -4.12 6.14 -19.83
N VAL A 184 -3.17 6.36 -18.91
CA VAL A 184 -3.07 5.62 -17.65
C VAL A 184 -4.22 5.99 -16.72
N ALA A 185 -4.57 7.28 -16.66
CA ALA A 185 -5.69 7.74 -15.85
C ALA A 185 -7.05 7.19 -16.32
N GLU A 186 -7.20 6.88 -17.61
CA GLU A 186 -8.41 6.30 -18.19
C GLU A 186 -8.42 4.77 -18.13
N THR A 187 -7.28 4.13 -18.52
CA THR A 187 -7.23 2.68 -18.73
C THR A 187 -6.63 1.90 -17.57
N GLY A 188 -5.90 2.56 -16.65
CA GLY A 188 -5.11 1.89 -15.63
C GLY A 188 -3.92 1.09 -16.18
N ARG A 189 -3.54 1.24 -17.44
CA ARG A 189 -2.46 0.45 -18.05
C ARG A 189 -1.12 1.16 -17.99
N VAL A 190 -0.33 0.88 -16.98
CA VAL A 190 1.03 1.43 -16.81
C VAL A 190 2.02 0.71 -17.73
N LEU A 191 2.92 1.47 -18.37
CA LEU A 191 4.01 0.94 -19.19
C LEU A 191 5.35 1.09 -18.45
N MET A 192 6.40 0.45 -18.96
CA MET A 192 7.76 0.73 -18.51
C MET A 192 8.14 2.17 -18.88
N PRO A 193 8.83 2.90 -17.99
CA PRO A 193 9.26 4.25 -18.30
C PRO A 193 10.22 4.28 -19.48
N SER A 194 10.10 5.31 -20.31
CA SER A 194 10.99 5.52 -21.44
C SER A 194 12.33 6.10 -21.00
N ALA A 195 13.39 5.88 -21.78
CA ALA A 195 14.69 6.46 -21.49
C ALA A 195 14.61 8.00 -21.48
N GLY A 196 15.09 8.62 -20.41
CA GLY A 196 15.07 10.08 -20.25
C GLY A 196 13.75 10.67 -19.73
N GLU A 197 12.77 9.84 -19.39
CA GLU A 197 11.52 10.28 -18.80
C GLU A 197 11.74 10.87 -17.40
N GLN A 198 11.05 11.95 -17.08
CA GLN A 198 11.22 12.65 -15.81
C GLN A 198 10.62 11.86 -14.65
N VAL A 199 11.37 11.74 -13.55
CA VAL A 199 10.88 11.24 -12.28
C VAL A 199 10.06 12.32 -11.57
N LEU A 200 8.85 11.96 -11.13
CA LEU A 200 7.95 12.88 -10.40
C LEU A 200 7.97 12.65 -8.89
N GLY A 201 8.35 11.46 -8.43
CA GLY A 201 8.42 11.11 -7.02
C GLY A 201 8.21 9.63 -6.73
N GLY A 202 7.87 9.29 -5.50
CA GLY A 202 7.63 7.92 -5.06
C GLY A 202 6.20 7.70 -4.55
N HIS A 203 5.53 6.65 -5.02
CA HIS A 203 4.16 6.31 -4.65
C HIS A 203 4.07 4.93 -4.01
N ALA A 204 3.21 4.78 -3.00
CA ALA A 204 2.94 3.51 -2.34
C ALA A 204 1.53 3.02 -2.66
N VAL A 205 1.41 1.73 -2.96
CA VAL A 205 0.19 1.09 -3.45
C VAL A 205 0.08 -0.36 -2.95
N LEU A 206 -1.03 -1.04 -3.29
CA LEU A 206 -1.31 -2.41 -2.86
C LEU A 206 -1.44 -3.35 -4.07
N ALA A 207 -0.51 -4.30 -4.23
CA ALA A 207 -0.63 -5.37 -5.22
C ALA A 207 -1.69 -6.38 -4.75
N VAL A 208 -2.66 -6.67 -5.63
CA VAL A 208 -3.84 -7.51 -5.32
C VAL A 208 -4.06 -8.63 -6.33
N GLY A 209 -3.18 -8.78 -7.32
CA GLY A 209 -3.31 -9.85 -8.30
C GLY A 209 -2.17 -9.85 -9.31
N TYR A 210 -2.19 -10.82 -10.19
CA TYR A 210 -1.29 -10.91 -11.34
C TYR A 210 -1.91 -11.72 -12.48
N ASN A 211 -1.39 -11.50 -13.68
CA ASN A 211 -1.78 -12.22 -14.90
C ASN A 211 -0.53 -12.59 -15.70
N ASP A 212 -0.19 -13.88 -15.75
CA ASP A 212 1.01 -14.39 -16.44
C ASP A 212 0.97 -14.23 -17.96
N PRO A 213 -0.15 -14.53 -18.66
CA PRO A 213 -0.25 -14.25 -20.08
C PRO A 213 0.04 -12.79 -20.45
N GLN A 214 -0.28 -11.85 -19.57
CA GLN A 214 0.00 -10.42 -19.79
C GLN A 214 1.32 -9.97 -19.17
N GLN A 215 1.94 -10.78 -18.31
CA GLN A 215 3.13 -10.46 -17.50
C GLN A 215 2.93 -9.17 -16.66
N ARG A 216 1.79 -9.07 -15.98
CA ARG A 216 1.42 -7.86 -15.22
C ARG A 216 0.89 -8.20 -13.84
N PHE A 217 1.18 -7.32 -12.87
CA PHE A 217 0.49 -7.26 -11.60
C PHE A 217 -0.78 -6.42 -11.71
N VAL A 218 -1.79 -6.76 -10.93
CA VAL A 218 -2.99 -5.94 -10.67
C VAL A 218 -2.74 -5.19 -9.37
N VAL A 219 -2.90 -3.88 -9.39
CA VAL A 219 -2.54 -2.98 -8.30
C VAL A 219 -3.70 -2.07 -7.96
N ARG A 220 -4.01 -1.97 -6.66
CA ARG A 220 -4.99 -1.04 -6.12
C ARG A 220 -4.32 0.30 -5.84
N ASN A 221 -4.86 1.37 -6.41
CA ASN A 221 -4.45 2.75 -6.16
C ASN A 221 -5.26 3.37 -4.99
N SER A 222 -4.95 4.61 -4.66
CA SER A 222 -5.63 5.43 -3.65
C SER A 222 -6.06 6.81 -4.20
N TRP A 223 -6.51 6.85 -5.45
CA TRP A 223 -6.94 8.08 -6.15
C TRP A 223 -8.42 8.04 -6.55
N GLY A 224 -9.23 7.28 -5.79
CA GLY A 224 -10.66 7.10 -6.01
C GLY A 224 -10.99 6.15 -7.17
N GLU A 225 -12.26 5.76 -7.23
CA GLU A 225 -12.77 4.78 -8.20
C GLU A 225 -12.86 5.33 -9.64
N GLN A 226 -12.75 6.66 -9.82
CA GLN A 226 -12.85 7.30 -11.14
C GLN A 226 -11.52 7.32 -11.90
N TRP A 227 -10.42 6.90 -11.27
CA TRP A 227 -9.09 6.82 -11.86
C TRP A 227 -8.80 5.37 -12.28
N GLY A 228 -8.20 5.20 -13.46
CA GLY A 228 -7.83 3.90 -13.99
C GLY A 228 -9.02 2.96 -14.17
N GLU A 229 -8.79 1.67 -13.99
CA GLU A 229 -9.84 0.64 -14.02
C GLU A 229 -10.55 0.55 -12.66
N ALA A 230 -11.52 1.40 -12.41
CA ALA A 230 -12.26 1.49 -11.14
C ALA A 230 -11.34 1.67 -9.92
N GLY A 231 -10.31 2.49 -10.03
CA GLY A 231 -9.32 2.75 -8.99
C GLY A 231 -8.15 1.77 -8.95
N TYR A 232 -8.09 0.86 -9.92
CA TYR A 232 -6.98 -0.09 -10.08
C TYR A 232 -6.18 0.22 -11.34
N PHE A 233 -4.99 -0.36 -11.40
CA PHE A 233 -4.14 -0.33 -12.58
C PHE A 233 -3.34 -1.63 -12.71
N THR A 234 -2.79 -1.84 -13.88
CA THR A 234 -1.88 -2.96 -14.13
C THR A 234 -0.47 -2.46 -14.43
N MET A 235 0.52 -3.15 -13.90
CA MET A 235 1.93 -2.79 -13.98
C MET A 235 2.77 -3.98 -14.46
N PRO A 236 3.73 -3.81 -15.39
CA PRO A 236 4.59 -4.91 -15.86
C PRO A 236 5.34 -5.60 -14.71
N TYR A 237 5.56 -6.90 -14.81
CA TYR A 237 6.39 -7.64 -13.85
C TYR A 237 7.78 -7.03 -13.69
N GLU A 238 8.35 -6.57 -14.79
CA GLU A 238 9.67 -5.93 -14.82
C GLU A 238 9.70 -4.67 -13.94
N TYR A 239 8.60 -3.92 -13.84
CA TYR A 239 8.55 -2.72 -13.01
C TYR A 239 8.74 -3.04 -11.52
N LEU A 240 8.12 -4.13 -11.01
CA LEU A 240 8.25 -4.54 -9.62
C LEU A 240 9.55 -5.31 -9.34
N THR A 241 10.10 -5.97 -10.35
CA THR A 241 11.34 -6.75 -10.16
C THR A 241 12.62 -5.94 -10.37
N SER A 242 12.52 -4.74 -10.98
CA SER A 242 13.65 -3.82 -11.13
C SER A 242 13.97 -3.14 -9.78
N PRO A 243 15.24 -3.20 -9.33
CA PRO A 243 15.67 -2.53 -8.09
C PRO A 243 15.64 -0.99 -8.19
N ASP A 244 15.66 -0.45 -9.40
CA ASP A 244 15.64 0.99 -9.64
C ASP A 244 14.23 1.59 -9.67
N LEU A 245 13.21 0.75 -9.84
CA LEU A 245 11.83 1.19 -10.06
C LEU A 245 10.91 0.94 -8.88
N SER A 246 11.11 -0.14 -8.12
CA SER A 246 10.22 -0.50 -7.01
C SER A 246 10.98 -1.10 -5.84
N ASP A 247 10.49 -0.87 -4.60
CA ASP A 247 11.03 -1.49 -3.37
C ASP A 247 9.95 -1.57 -2.27
N ASP A 248 10.39 -1.99 -1.08
CA ASP A 248 9.62 -1.98 0.16
C ASP A 248 8.33 -2.80 0.09
N PHE A 249 8.47 -4.04 -0.37
CA PHE A 249 7.36 -4.98 -0.47
C PHE A 249 7.04 -5.57 0.89
N TRP A 250 5.84 -5.26 1.45
CA TRP A 250 5.42 -5.73 2.76
C TRP A 250 4.06 -6.41 2.69
N THR A 251 3.96 -7.60 3.26
CA THR A 251 2.68 -8.26 3.49
C THR A 251 2.34 -8.17 4.98
N ILE A 252 1.08 -7.86 5.28
CA ILE A 252 0.56 -7.59 6.62
C ILE A 252 -0.47 -8.66 6.95
N ARG A 253 -0.53 -9.09 8.21
CA ARG A 253 -1.55 -10.03 8.70
C ARG A 253 -2.18 -9.48 9.96
N LEU A 254 -3.51 -9.55 10.01
CA LEU A 254 -4.24 -9.49 11.25
C LEU A 254 -4.36 -10.92 11.77
N VAL A 255 -3.98 -11.18 13.00
CA VAL A 255 -4.31 -12.44 13.63
C VAL A 255 -5.54 -12.24 14.47
N SER A 256 -6.47 -13.10 14.26
CA SER A 256 -7.45 -13.49 15.28
C SER A 256 -6.80 -14.34 16.33
#